data_664e998b17ed8cb188832ba4c0cd4f58
#
_entry.id   664e998b17ed8cb188832ba4c0cd4f58
#
_cell.length_a   1.000
_cell.length_b   1.000
_cell.length_c   1.000
_cell.angle_alpha   90.00
_cell.angle_beta   90.00
_cell.angle_gamma   90.00
#
_symmetry.space_group_name_H-M   'P 1'
#
loop_
_entity.id
_entity.type
_entity.pdbx_description
1 polymer ?
#
loop_
_entity_poly.entity_id
_entity_poly.type
_entity_poly.pdbx_seq_one_letter_code
_entity_poly.pdbx_strand_id
1 'polypeptide(L)'
;MTGDDPFDLRRFVEVQARVYDIAFDEIANGRKRSHWMWFVFPQLRGLGRSSTAQIYGIGSLAEARAYLAHPLLGVRLRECVEAALEHSGRSLIDIFGSPDDLKFRSSMTLFARAAGPGEPLFQAAIDHLCGGRPDAMTLDLLGEGAR
;
A
#
# COMPACT_ATOMS: atom_id res chain seq x y z
N MET A 1 5.01 -5.28 28.42
CA MET A 1 5.89 -4.21 27.95
C MET A 1 5.38 -3.66 26.64
N THR A 2 5.20 -2.40 26.64
CA THR A 2 4.82 -1.72 25.42
C THR A 2 6.08 -1.20 24.73
N GLY A 3 5.98 -0.76 23.54
CA GLY A 3 7.04 -0.08 22.87
C GLY A 3 7.98 -0.95 22.05
N ASP A 4 7.71 -2.23 22.00
CA ASP A 4 8.49 -3.09 21.12
C ASP A 4 8.00 -2.89 19.69
N ASP A 5 8.76 -2.12 18.92
CA ASP A 5 8.38 -1.72 17.55
C ASP A 5 9.64 -1.78 16.67
N PRO A 6 10.09 -3.00 16.36
CA PRO A 6 11.38 -3.16 15.68
C PRO A 6 11.45 -2.53 14.29
N PHE A 7 10.31 -2.32 13.64
CA PHE A 7 10.26 -1.70 12.31
C PHE A 7 9.82 -0.24 12.35
N ASP A 8 9.65 0.33 13.55
CA ASP A 8 9.18 1.70 13.70
C ASP A 8 7.88 1.96 12.93
N LEU A 9 6.92 1.06 13.08
CA LEU A 9 5.61 1.20 12.45
C LEU A 9 4.83 2.39 13.01
N ARG A 10 5.22 2.86 14.19
CA ARG A 10 4.66 4.04 14.81
C ARG A 10 4.71 5.26 13.89
N ARG A 11 5.72 5.36 13.00
CA ARG A 11 5.78 6.46 12.05
C ARG A 11 4.54 6.53 11.15
N PHE A 12 4.00 5.37 10.77
CA PHE A 12 2.75 5.32 10.00
C PHE A 12 1.55 5.69 10.84
N VAL A 13 1.49 5.21 12.09
CA VAL A 13 0.38 5.54 12.99
C VAL A 13 0.30 7.05 13.19
N GLU A 14 1.44 7.69 13.39
CA GLU A 14 1.50 9.14 13.66
C GLU A 14 1.07 9.95 12.44
N VAL A 15 1.58 9.62 11.25
CA VAL A 15 1.21 10.37 10.06
C VAL A 15 -0.24 10.11 9.66
N GLN A 16 -0.71 8.89 9.82
CA GLN A 16 -2.10 8.55 9.47
C GLN A 16 -3.10 9.24 10.40
N ALA A 17 -2.71 9.57 11.62
CA ALA A 17 -3.60 10.32 12.52
C ALA A 17 -4.06 11.65 11.91
N ARG A 18 -3.27 12.20 10.98
CA ARG A 18 -3.59 13.47 10.32
C ARG A 18 -4.29 13.29 8.99
N VAL A 19 -4.08 12.18 8.30
CA VAL A 19 -4.48 12.06 6.89
C VAL A 19 -5.46 10.93 6.62
N TYR A 20 -5.61 9.98 7.54
CA TYR A 20 -6.38 8.78 7.22
C TYR A 20 -7.83 9.06 6.83
N ASP A 21 -8.53 9.90 7.60
CA ASP A 21 -9.94 10.18 7.32
C ASP A 21 -10.11 10.85 5.96
N ILE A 22 -9.20 11.76 5.61
CA ILE A 22 -9.21 12.44 4.31
C ILE A 22 -8.94 11.42 3.21
N ALA A 23 -7.94 10.57 3.40
CA ALA A 23 -7.57 9.57 2.40
C ALA A 23 -8.72 8.59 2.16
N PHE A 24 -9.29 8.05 3.22
CA PHE A 24 -10.40 7.10 3.10
C PHE A 24 -11.59 7.73 2.39
N ASP A 25 -11.92 8.98 2.75
CA ASP A 25 -13.02 9.69 2.13
C ASP A 25 -12.79 9.88 0.62
N GLU A 26 -11.58 10.25 0.23
CA GLU A 26 -11.24 10.41 -1.19
C GLU A 26 -11.33 9.08 -1.94
N ILE A 27 -10.86 8.00 -1.35
CA ILE A 27 -10.95 6.68 -1.97
C ILE A 27 -12.41 6.23 -2.07
N ALA A 28 -13.19 6.43 -1.03
CA ALA A 28 -14.61 6.07 -1.02
C ALA A 28 -15.37 6.83 -2.10
N ASN A 29 -14.97 8.06 -2.39
CA ASN A 29 -15.56 8.87 -3.46
C ASN A 29 -14.95 8.56 -4.84
N GLY A 30 -13.97 7.67 -4.90
CA GLY A 30 -13.37 7.23 -6.16
C GLY A 30 -12.44 8.24 -6.80
N ARG A 31 -11.91 9.20 -6.04
CA ARG A 31 -11.03 10.23 -6.60
C ARG A 31 -10.09 10.82 -5.56
N LYS A 32 -8.81 10.49 -5.70
CA LYS A 32 -7.76 11.04 -4.86
C LYS A 32 -7.47 12.49 -5.21
N ARG A 33 -7.37 13.34 -4.18
CA ARG A 33 -7.08 14.77 -4.36
C ARG A 33 -5.87 15.24 -3.55
N SER A 34 -5.57 14.59 -2.43
CA SER A 34 -4.54 15.04 -1.49
C SER A 34 -3.30 14.15 -1.56
N HIS A 35 -2.21 14.58 -0.91
CA HIS A 35 -0.92 13.90 -0.99
C HIS A 35 -0.72 13.00 0.23
N TRP A 36 -1.11 11.74 0.12
CA TRP A 36 -1.02 10.79 1.24
C TRP A 36 -0.58 9.39 0.82
N MET A 37 -0.14 9.23 -0.43
CA MET A 37 0.04 7.89 -1.00
C MET A 37 1.02 7.01 -0.21
N TRP A 38 2.22 7.51 0.11
CA TRP A 38 3.20 6.75 0.87
C TRP A 38 2.73 6.42 2.29
N PHE A 39 1.85 7.25 2.85
CA PHE A 39 1.39 7.09 4.23
C PHE A 39 0.29 6.04 4.37
N VAL A 40 -0.48 5.81 3.33
CA VAL A 40 -1.68 4.96 3.35
C VAL A 40 -1.46 3.66 2.57
N PHE A 41 -0.74 3.74 1.45
CA PHE A 41 -0.38 2.58 0.63
C PHE A 41 1.15 2.52 0.52
N PRO A 42 1.84 2.10 1.59
CA PRO A 42 3.30 2.10 1.56
C PRO A 42 3.85 1.10 0.55
N GLN A 43 5.05 1.40 0.07
CA GLN A 43 5.77 0.62 -0.92
C GLN A 43 7.15 0.31 -0.40
N LEU A 44 7.88 -0.56 -1.10
CA LEU A 44 9.28 -0.82 -0.76
C LEU A 44 10.10 0.46 -0.88
N ARG A 45 10.98 0.67 0.08
CA ARG A 45 11.81 1.88 0.15
C ARG A 45 12.64 2.08 -1.10
N GLY A 46 13.16 1.01 -1.68
CA GLY A 46 13.99 1.08 -2.87
C GLY A 46 13.31 1.59 -4.12
N LEU A 47 11.99 1.73 -4.12
CA LEU A 47 11.26 2.21 -5.28
C LEU A 47 11.28 3.73 -5.43
N GLY A 48 11.67 4.47 -4.38
CA GLY A 48 11.66 5.92 -4.42
C GLY A 48 12.94 6.52 -3.89
N ARG A 49 13.19 7.78 -4.25
CA ARG A 49 14.41 8.51 -3.84
C ARG A 49 14.11 9.73 -2.99
N SER A 50 12.85 10.14 -2.88
CA SER A 50 12.48 11.29 -2.09
C SER A 50 12.67 11.02 -0.59
N SER A 51 12.72 12.09 0.21
CA SER A 51 12.78 11.94 1.67
C SER A 51 11.56 11.18 2.19
N THR A 52 10.39 11.42 1.61
CA THR A 52 9.17 10.69 2.00
C THR A 52 9.34 9.19 1.76
N ALA A 53 9.87 8.80 0.60
CA ALA A 53 10.12 7.39 0.30
C ALA A 53 11.12 6.76 1.26
N GLN A 54 12.16 7.50 1.64
CA GLN A 54 13.17 7.01 2.57
C GLN A 54 12.61 6.82 3.98
N ILE A 55 11.75 7.71 4.42
CA ILE A 55 11.17 7.66 5.77
C ILE A 55 10.04 6.62 5.84
N TYR A 56 9.15 6.63 4.86
CA TYR A 56 7.92 5.83 4.91
C TYR A 56 7.98 4.58 4.03
N GLY A 57 9.08 4.33 3.35
CA GLY A 57 9.25 3.09 2.59
C GLY A 57 9.38 1.89 3.50
N ILE A 58 8.78 0.78 3.08
CA ILE A 58 8.89 -0.51 3.77
C ILE A 58 10.25 -1.12 3.41
N GLY A 59 11.00 -1.54 4.42
CA GLY A 59 12.38 -2.00 4.21
C GLY A 59 12.51 -3.47 3.82
N SER A 60 11.46 -4.28 4.07
CA SER A 60 11.56 -5.73 3.85
C SER A 60 10.19 -6.37 3.84
N LEU A 61 10.14 -7.61 3.37
CA LEU A 61 8.90 -8.39 3.45
C LEU A 61 8.49 -8.64 4.89
N ALA A 62 9.45 -8.80 5.80
CA ALA A 62 9.16 -8.96 7.22
C ALA A 62 8.46 -7.73 7.79
N GLU A 63 8.89 -6.53 7.40
CA GLU A 63 8.21 -5.31 7.82
C GLU A 63 6.80 -5.23 7.24
N ALA A 64 6.61 -5.61 5.97
CA ALA A 64 5.28 -5.63 5.37
C ALA A 64 4.34 -6.58 6.10
N ARG A 65 4.84 -7.74 6.52
CA ARG A 65 4.04 -8.67 7.31
C ARG A 65 3.68 -8.10 8.68
N ALA A 66 4.63 -7.42 9.33
CA ALA A 66 4.37 -6.76 10.60
C ALA A 66 3.32 -5.65 10.44
N TYR A 67 3.37 -4.92 9.33
CA TYR A 67 2.38 -3.90 9.01
C TYR A 67 0.97 -4.51 8.92
N LEU A 68 0.83 -5.62 8.19
CA LEU A 68 -0.46 -6.30 8.06
C LEU A 68 -0.98 -6.84 9.40
N ALA A 69 -0.08 -7.26 10.27
CA ALA A 69 -0.44 -7.79 11.59
C ALA A 69 -0.74 -6.68 12.61
N HIS A 70 -0.40 -5.44 12.30
CA HIS A 70 -0.61 -4.33 13.21
C HIS A 70 -2.11 -4.07 13.37
N PRO A 71 -2.62 -3.96 14.62
CA PRO A 71 -4.08 -3.88 14.86
C PRO A 71 -4.75 -2.62 14.29
N LEU A 72 -4.00 -1.57 14.02
CA LEU A 72 -4.54 -0.37 13.39
C LEU A 72 -4.18 -0.30 11.92
N LEU A 73 -2.89 -0.42 11.61
CA LEU A 73 -2.40 -0.22 10.23
C LEU A 73 -2.93 -1.29 9.27
N GLY A 74 -2.94 -2.55 9.72
CA GLY A 74 -3.45 -3.64 8.88
C GLY A 74 -4.93 -3.47 8.56
N VAL A 75 -5.71 -3.08 9.56
CA VAL A 75 -7.16 -2.84 9.38
C VAL A 75 -7.39 -1.68 8.41
N ARG A 76 -6.68 -0.57 8.61
CA ARG A 76 -6.84 0.60 7.75
C ARG A 76 -6.46 0.33 6.31
N LEU A 77 -5.36 -0.40 6.09
CA LEU A 77 -4.95 -0.76 4.75
C LEU A 77 -6.03 -1.59 4.05
N ARG A 78 -6.55 -2.59 4.74
CA ARG A 78 -7.60 -3.44 4.17
C ARG A 78 -8.86 -2.65 3.87
N GLU A 79 -9.27 -1.75 4.76
CA GLU A 79 -10.43 -0.89 4.51
C GLU A 79 -10.26 -0.05 3.26
N CYS A 80 -9.07 0.53 3.10
CA CYS A 80 -8.79 1.37 1.93
C CYS A 80 -8.77 0.56 0.64
N VAL A 81 -8.22 -0.65 0.67
CA VAL A 81 -8.21 -1.52 -0.52
C VAL A 81 -9.63 -1.93 -0.89
N GLU A 82 -10.43 -2.28 0.10
CA GLU A 82 -11.84 -2.65 -0.16
C GLU A 82 -12.61 -1.49 -0.74
N ALA A 83 -12.40 -0.27 -0.22
CA ALA A 83 -13.04 0.92 -0.76
C ALA A 83 -12.63 1.19 -2.21
N ALA A 84 -11.35 1.00 -2.52
CA ALA A 84 -10.87 1.16 -3.89
C ALA A 84 -11.48 0.13 -4.83
N LEU A 85 -11.64 -1.11 -4.37
CA LEU A 85 -12.23 -2.18 -5.17
C LEU A 85 -13.68 -1.90 -5.56
N GLU A 86 -14.39 -1.10 -4.80
CA GLU A 86 -15.76 -0.71 -5.15
C GLU A 86 -15.81 0.13 -6.43
N HIS A 87 -14.67 0.68 -6.84
CA HIS A 87 -14.55 1.47 -8.06
C HIS A 87 -13.85 0.71 -9.18
N SER A 88 -13.90 -0.62 -9.17
CA SER A 88 -13.16 -1.45 -10.14
C SER A 88 -13.64 -1.27 -11.59
N GLY A 89 -14.79 -0.63 -11.80
CA GLY A 89 -15.24 -0.27 -13.15
C GLY A 89 -14.57 0.97 -13.73
N ARG A 90 -13.75 1.67 -12.94
CA ARG A 90 -13.04 2.88 -13.36
C ARG A 90 -11.56 2.58 -13.52
N SER A 91 -10.87 3.40 -14.31
CA SER A 91 -9.43 3.22 -14.44
C SER A 91 -8.72 3.62 -13.14
N LEU A 92 -7.57 3.00 -12.91
CA LEU A 92 -6.77 3.30 -11.73
C LEU A 92 -6.29 4.76 -11.73
N ILE A 93 -6.00 5.30 -12.93
CA ILE A 93 -5.62 6.71 -13.09
C ILE A 93 -6.77 7.63 -12.68
N ASP A 94 -8.01 7.26 -13.00
CA ASP A 94 -9.17 8.07 -12.59
C ASP A 94 -9.32 8.13 -11.07
N ILE A 95 -8.98 7.04 -10.39
CA ILE A 95 -9.09 6.97 -8.92
C ILE A 95 -7.93 7.67 -8.23
N PHE A 96 -6.71 7.37 -8.65
CA PHE A 96 -5.50 7.80 -7.93
C PHE A 96 -4.70 8.90 -8.63
N GLY A 97 -4.89 9.10 -9.94
CA GLY A 97 -4.05 9.99 -10.72
C GLY A 97 -2.71 9.35 -11.04
N SER A 98 -1.92 10.02 -11.87
CA SER A 98 -0.59 9.57 -12.25
C SER A 98 0.45 10.46 -11.56
N PRO A 99 1.52 9.92 -10.97
CA PRO A 99 1.96 8.52 -11.01
C PRO A 99 1.46 7.67 -9.84
N ASP A 100 0.47 8.13 -9.07
CA ASP A 100 0.02 7.39 -7.89
C ASP A 100 -0.66 6.06 -8.24
N ASP A 101 -1.17 5.94 -9.47
CA ASP A 101 -1.66 4.65 -9.97
C ASP A 101 -0.57 3.59 -9.96
N LEU A 102 0.65 3.95 -10.32
CA LEU A 102 1.80 3.03 -10.29
C LEU A 102 2.20 2.70 -8.86
N LYS A 103 2.09 3.66 -7.97
CA LYS A 103 2.40 3.44 -6.54
C LYS A 103 1.40 2.49 -5.90
N PHE A 104 0.12 2.60 -6.26
CA PHE A 104 -0.87 1.66 -5.78
C PHE A 104 -0.55 0.23 -6.23
N ARG A 105 -0.17 0.04 -7.50
CA ARG A 105 0.24 -1.27 -8.02
C ARG A 105 1.43 -1.81 -7.24
N SER A 106 2.42 -0.97 -6.97
CA SER A 106 3.61 -1.39 -6.20
C SER A 106 3.23 -1.82 -4.79
N SER A 107 2.37 -1.05 -4.13
CA SER A 107 1.90 -1.37 -2.79
C SER A 107 1.13 -2.70 -2.76
N MET A 108 0.21 -2.89 -3.70
CA MET A 108 -0.58 -4.12 -3.74
C MET A 108 0.30 -5.33 -4.02
N THR A 109 1.32 -5.18 -4.85
CA THR A 109 2.27 -6.25 -5.13
C THR A 109 3.02 -6.64 -3.85
N LEU A 110 3.51 -5.66 -3.10
CA LEU A 110 4.21 -5.91 -1.84
C LEU A 110 3.31 -6.66 -0.85
N PHE A 111 2.11 -6.14 -0.63
CA PHE A 111 1.23 -6.73 0.39
C PHE A 111 0.61 -8.05 -0.05
N ALA A 112 0.44 -8.28 -1.35
CA ALA A 112 0.02 -9.59 -1.83
C ALA A 112 1.08 -10.65 -1.49
N ARG A 113 2.35 -10.33 -1.65
CA ARG A 113 3.44 -11.22 -1.28
C ARG A 113 3.52 -11.41 0.24
N ALA A 114 3.32 -10.33 1.00
CA ALA A 114 3.37 -10.39 2.45
C ALA A 114 2.22 -11.22 3.03
N ALA A 115 1.02 -11.05 2.48
CA ALA A 115 -0.18 -11.74 2.97
C ALA A 115 -0.19 -13.21 2.59
N GLY A 116 0.34 -13.55 1.43
CA GLY A 116 0.32 -14.91 0.92
C GLY A 116 -1.07 -15.36 0.45
N PRO A 117 -1.21 -16.63 0.07
CA PRO A 117 -2.46 -17.13 -0.53
C PRO A 117 -3.64 -17.18 0.44
N GLY A 118 -3.39 -17.10 1.74
CA GLY A 118 -4.45 -17.11 2.75
C GLY A 118 -5.29 -15.85 2.80
N GLU A 119 -4.81 -14.76 2.18
CA GLU A 119 -5.57 -13.51 2.14
C GLU A 119 -5.56 -12.96 0.71
N PRO A 120 -6.60 -13.25 -0.09
CA PRO A 120 -6.61 -12.87 -1.50
C PRO A 120 -6.93 -11.42 -1.81
N LEU A 121 -7.18 -10.59 -0.80
CA LEU A 121 -7.62 -9.21 -1.00
C LEU A 121 -6.66 -8.39 -1.87
N PHE A 122 -5.36 -8.46 -1.59
CA PHE A 122 -4.37 -7.65 -2.31
C PHE A 122 -4.18 -8.15 -3.74
N GLN A 123 -4.23 -9.46 -3.93
CA GLN A 123 -4.20 -10.03 -5.28
C GLN A 123 -5.45 -9.64 -6.06
N ALA A 124 -6.61 -9.60 -5.41
CA ALA A 124 -7.84 -9.13 -6.05
C ALA A 124 -7.70 -7.68 -6.51
N ALA A 125 -7.02 -6.83 -5.73
CA ALA A 125 -6.76 -5.46 -6.14
C ALA A 125 -5.88 -5.40 -7.39
N ILE A 126 -4.87 -6.26 -7.47
CA ILE A 126 -4.05 -6.36 -8.69
C ILE A 126 -4.90 -6.79 -9.87
N ASP A 127 -5.72 -7.83 -9.68
CA ASP A 127 -6.52 -8.41 -10.75
C ASP A 127 -7.57 -7.45 -11.29
N HIS A 128 -8.25 -6.73 -10.40
CA HIS A 128 -9.40 -5.92 -10.78
C HIS A 128 -9.08 -4.44 -11.01
N LEU A 129 -7.99 -3.94 -10.45
CA LEU A 129 -7.63 -2.53 -10.55
C LEU A 129 -6.34 -2.30 -11.35
N CYS A 130 -5.46 -3.30 -11.40
CA CYS A 130 -4.16 -3.15 -12.05
C CYS A 130 -4.03 -4.01 -13.31
N GLY A 131 -5.14 -4.47 -13.85
CA GLY A 131 -5.14 -5.29 -15.07
C GLY A 131 -4.48 -6.64 -14.91
N GLY A 132 -4.41 -7.16 -13.69
CA GLY A 132 -3.78 -8.42 -13.39
C GLY A 132 -2.26 -8.38 -13.38
N ARG A 133 -1.66 -7.18 -13.48
CA ARG A 133 -0.20 -7.02 -13.60
C ARG A 133 0.40 -6.51 -12.31
N PRO A 134 1.22 -7.33 -11.62
CA PRO A 134 1.97 -6.84 -10.47
C PRO A 134 3.07 -5.89 -10.92
N ASP A 135 3.68 -5.18 -9.95
CA ASP A 135 4.79 -4.30 -10.24
C ASP A 135 6.08 -5.10 -10.34
N ALA A 136 6.69 -5.11 -11.54
CA ALA A 136 7.90 -5.89 -11.80
C ALA A 136 9.08 -5.46 -10.91
N MET A 137 9.24 -4.15 -10.68
CA MET A 137 10.34 -3.65 -9.88
C MET A 137 10.22 -4.12 -8.42
N THR A 138 9.01 -4.15 -7.88
CA THR A 138 8.76 -4.66 -6.53
C THR A 138 9.17 -6.13 -6.44
N LEU A 139 8.77 -6.93 -7.42
CA LEU A 139 9.14 -8.35 -7.44
C LEU A 139 10.66 -8.54 -7.54
N ASP A 140 11.31 -7.72 -8.37
CA ASP A 140 12.78 -7.77 -8.48
C ASP A 140 13.44 -7.47 -7.14
N LEU A 141 13.00 -6.43 -6.46
CA LEU A 141 13.55 -6.05 -5.16
C LEU A 141 13.31 -7.11 -4.10
N LEU A 142 12.21 -7.87 -4.21
CA LEU A 142 11.93 -8.98 -3.32
C LEU A 142 12.65 -10.26 -3.74
N GLY A 143 13.37 -10.25 -4.86
CA GLY A 143 14.10 -11.40 -5.35
C GLY A 143 13.28 -12.40 -6.14
N GLU A 144 12.12 -12.00 -6.65
CA GLU A 144 11.17 -12.90 -7.32
C GLU A 144 10.92 -12.56 -8.78
N GLY A 145 11.40 -11.41 -9.25
CA GLY A 145 10.91 -10.84 -10.49
C GLY A 145 11.27 -11.58 -11.76
N ALA A 146 12.46 -12.06 -11.89
CA ALA A 146 12.98 -12.60 -13.14
C ALA A 146 13.11 -14.11 -13.18
N ARG A 147 12.43 -14.78 -12.32
CA ARG A 147 12.59 -16.23 -12.20
C ARG A 147 11.63 -17.05 -13.02
#